data_4af6acb9248eb7138e90fc52990c7e47
#
_entry.id   4af6acb9248eb7138e90fc52990c7e47
#
_cell.length_a   1.000
_cell.length_b   1.000
_cell.length_c   1.000
_cell.angle_alpha   90.00
_cell.angle_beta   90.00
_cell.angle_gamma   90.00
#
_symmetry.space_group_name_H-M   'P 1'
#
loop_
_entity.id
_entity.type
_entity.pdbx_description
1 polymer ?
#
loop_
_entity_poly.entity_id
_entity_poly.type
_entity_poly.pdbx_seq_one_letter_code
_entity_poly.pdbx_strand_id
1 'polypeptide(L)'
;RMKHEKYLKLLSVQYPSAALAAQQIIKLSSILNLPKGTEHFVSDIHGEADSFLHVLKNGSGSIRKKIDDEFSDELSEGEKRELATLVYYPEEKLEIAESEKSDFDAWCRKEILRLIRMTRRIASKYSKDKLKNALPAEFEYIMEELLTEKAEIPDKEAYYNEILRAIIKTRRAKDIIVSFCRLAQRLAVERLHVIGDIYDRGAGA
;
A
#
# COMPACT_ATOMS: atom_id res chain seq x y z
N ARG A 1 -37.31 -8.80 24.73
CA ARG A 1 -37.14 -7.44 25.31
C ARG A 1 -35.81 -7.31 26.07
N MET A 2 -35.53 -8.15 27.08
CA MET A 2 -34.33 -8.11 27.92
C MET A 2 -32.97 -8.25 27.18
N LYS A 3 -32.89 -9.10 26.16
CA LYS A 3 -31.65 -9.22 25.32
C LYS A 3 -31.36 -7.94 24.54
N HIS A 4 -32.38 -7.27 24.03
CA HIS A 4 -32.25 -6.05 23.24
C HIS A 4 -31.77 -4.87 24.09
N GLU A 5 -32.25 -4.76 25.33
CA GLU A 5 -31.85 -3.72 26.28
C GLU A 5 -30.38 -3.86 26.71
N LYS A 6 -29.88 -5.07 26.95
CA LYS A 6 -28.46 -5.34 27.24
C LYS A 6 -27.57 -4.93 26.05
N TYR A 7 -28.01 -5.25 24.83
CA TYR A 7 -27.29 -4.86 23.62
C TYR A 7 -27.22 -3.33 23.45
N LEU A 8 -28.34 -2.64 23.66
CA LEU A 8 -28.37 -1.18 23.59
C LEU A 8 -27.49 -0.53 24.68
N LYS A 9 -27.42 -1.10 25.89
CA LYS A 9 -26.49 -0.64 26.93
C LYS A 9 -25.02 -0.79 26.50
N LEU A 10 -24.64 -1.88 25.85
CA LEU A 10 -23.30 -2.06 25.33
C LEU A 10 -22.99 -1.06 24.22
N LEU A 11 -23.91 -0.82 23.31
CA LEU A 11 -23.77 0.21 22.27
C LEU A 11 -23.63 1.60 22.85
N SER A 12 -24.37 1.92 23.93
CA SER A 12 -24.28 3.24 24.56
C SER A 12 -22.93 3.50 25.24
N VAL A 13 -22.20 2.47 25.64
CA VAL A 13 -20.81 2.60 26.11
C VAL A 13 -19.88 2.94 24.94
N GLN A 14 -20.07 2.28 23.81
CA GLN A 14 -19.26 2.50 22.61
C GLN A 14 -19.60 3.81 21.91
N TYR A 15 -20.87 4.21 21.93
CA TYR A 15 -21.41 5.43 21.30
C TYR A 15 -22.18 6.26 22.32
N PRO A 16 -21.47 6.97 23.20
CA PRO A 16 -22.09 7.65 24.36
C PRO A 16 -22.97 8.86 24.01
N SER A 17 -22.98 9.29 22.74
CA SER A 17 -23.85 10.36 22.28
C SER A 17 -24.48 10.06 20.91
N ALA A 18 -25.63 10.68 20.64
CA ALA A 18 -26.29 10.59 19.34
C ALA A 18 -25.39 11.10 18.19
N ALA A 19 -24.57 12.11 18.44
CA ALA A 19 -23.62 12.63 17.47
C ALA A 19 -22.55 11.59 17.09
N LEU A 20 -21.98 10.88 18.06
CA LEU A 20 -21.00 9.82 17.80
C LEU A 20 -21.64 8.62 17.09
N ALA A 21 -22.85 8.25 17.46
CA ALA A 21 -23.60 7.19 16.76
C ALA A 21 -23.90 7.60 15.31
N ALA A 22 -24.35 8.84 15.08
CA ALA A 22 -24.60 9.36 13.74
C ALA A 22 -23.31 9.40 12.89
N GLN A 23 -22.20 9.84 13.46
CA GLN A 23 -20.90 9.83 12.78
C GLN A 23 -20.50 8.42 12.33
N GLN A 24 -20.70 7.42 13.17
CA GLN A 24 -20.39 6.04 12.83
C GLN A 24 -21.33 5.49 11.73
N ILE A 25 -22.61 5.83 11.77
CA ILE A 25 -23.57 5.46 10.73
C ILE A 25 -23.16 6.09 9.39
N ILE A 26 -22.82 7.37 9.37
CA ILE A 26 -22.37 8.09 8.16
C ILE A 26 -21.09 7.39 7.62
N LYS A 27 -20.12 7.10 8.49
CA LYS A 27 -18.87 6.42 8.13
C LYS A 27 -19.15 5.05 7.49
N LEU A 28 -19.93 4.21 8.15
CA LEU A 28 -20.23 2.87 7.65
C LEU A 28 -21.04 2.90 6.35
N SER A 29 -22.03 3.78 6.25
CA SER A 29 -22.82 3.97 5.04
C SER A 29 -21.96 4.44 3.87
N SER A 30 -20.99 5.32 4.13
CA SER A 30 -20.05 5.80 3.10
C SER A 30 -19.12 4.68 2.62
N ILE A 31 -18.62 3.85 3.54
CA ILE A 31 -17.75 2.71 3.22
C ILE A 31 -18.43 1.70 2.30
N LEU A 32 -19.74 1.47 2.46
CA LEU A 32 -20.52 0.57 1.59
C LEU A 32 -20.57 1.03 0.13
N ASN A 33 -20.30 2.31 -0.13
CA ASN A 33 -20.29 2.90 -1.47
C ASN A 33 -18.87 3.05 -2.05
N LEU A 34 -17.83 2.60 -1.34
CA LEU A 34 -16.49 2.56 -1.91
C LEU A 34 -16.40 1.53 -3.03
N PRO A 35 -15.49 1.74 -4.00
CA PRO A 35 -15.18 0.71 -5.00
C PRO A 35 -14.80 -0.61 -4.32
N LYS A 36 -15.22 -1.72 -4.93
CA LYS A 36 -14.84 -3.05 -4.42
C LYS A 36 -13.32 -3.21 -4.43
N GLY A 37 -12.80 -3.81 -3.38
CA GLY A 37 -11.40 -4.20 -3.30
C GLY A 37 -11.04 -5.29 -4.32
N THR A 38 -9.76 -5.49 -4.55
CA THR A 38 -9.28 -6.57 -5.40
C THR A 38 -9.32 -7.87 -4.61
N GLU A 39 -10.02 -8.87 -5.14
CA GLU A 39 -10.04 -10.22 -4.58
C GLU A 39 -9.25 -11.15 -5.51
N HIS A 40 -8.36 -11.95 -4.93
CA HIS A 40 -7.60 -12.95 -5.67
C HIS A 40 -8.03 -14.34 -5.27
N PHE A 41 -8.11 -15.21 -6.25
CA PHE A 41 -8.38 -16.63 -6.10
C PHE A 41 -7.15 -17.40 -6.56
N VAL A 42 -6.60 -18.21 -5.67
CA VAL A 42 -5.44 -19.07 -5.95
C VAL A 42 -5.87 -20.51 -5.68
N SER A 43 -5.58 -21.41 -6.63
CA SER A 43 -5.77 -22.84 -6.46
C SER A 43 -4.40 -23.53 -6.33
N ASP A 44 -4.39 -24.69 -5.71
CA ASP A 44 -3.32 -25.70 -5.80
C ASP A 44 -1.90 -25.14 -5.55
N ILE A 45 -1.66 -24.66 -4.33
CA ILE A 45 -0.36 -24.12 -3.90
C ILE A 45 0.69 -25.25 -3.81
N HIS A 46 0.28 -26.46 -3.40
CA HIS A 46 1.08 -27.67 -3.34
C HIS A 46 2.45 -27.55 -2.62
N GLY A 47 2.54 -26.66 -1.62
CA GLY A 47 3.79 -26.40 -0.91
C GLY A 47 4.88 -25.69 -1.73
N GLU A 48 4.53 -25.07 -2.87
CA GLU A 48 5.44 -24.27 -3.70
C GLU A 48 5.57 -22.85 -3.12
N ALA A 49 6.25 -22.73 -1.98
CA ALA A 49 6.32 -21.50 -1.18
C ALA A 49 6.86 -20.30 -1.97
N ASP A 50 7.93 -20.47 -2.73
CA ASP A 50 8.56 -19.38 -3.49
C ASP A 50 7.63 -18.83 -4.57
N SER A 51 6.99 -19.71 -5.32
CA SER A 51 6.02 -19.34 -6.35
C SER A 51 4.82 -18.62 -5.74
N PHE A 52 4.32 -19.13 -4.63
CA PHE A 52 3.20 -18.50 -3.91
C PHE A 52 3.57 -17.13 -3.34
N LEU A 53 4.75 -17.00 -2.73
CA LEU A 53 5.27 -15.71 -2.25
C LEU A 53 5.43 -14.70 -3.38
N HIS A 54 5.89 -15.14 -4.56
CA HIS A 54 5.98 -14.28 -5.73
C HIS A 54 4.59 -13.77 -6.16
N VAL A 55 3.58 -14.64 -6.19
CA VAL A 55 2.19 -14.26 -6.49
C VAL A 55 1.66 -13.23 -5.47
N LEU A 56 1.95 -13.42 -4.18
CA LEU A 56 1.57 -12.45 -3.14
C LEU A 56 2.27 -11.10 -3.34
N LYS A 57 3.58 -11.10 -3.56
CA LYS A 57 4.39 -9.89 -3.74
C LYS A 57 3.97 -9.06 -4.95
N ASN A 58 3.59 -9.71 -6.05
CA ASN A 58 3.15 -9.02 -7.28
C ASN A 58 1.64 -8.72 -7.30
N GLY A 59 0.91 -9.21 -6.29
CA GLY A 59 -0.55 -9.06 -6.21
C GLY A 59 -1.26 -9.69 -7.40
N SER A 60 -0.81 -10.87 -7.88
CA SER A 60 -1.28 -11.55 -9.11
C SER A 60 -1.33 -10.60 -10.32
N GLY A 61 -0.31 -9.77 -10.47
CA GLY A 61 -0.20 -8.81 -11.58
C GLY A 61 -0.97 -7.50 -11.38
N SER A 62 -1.70 -7.33 -10.27
CA SER A 62 -2.47 -6.10 -10.04
C SER A 62 -1.56 -4.88 -9.84
N ILE A 63 -0.40 -5.05 -9.23
CA ILE A 63 0.59 -3.97 -9.05
C ILE A 63 1.11 -3.52 -10.42
N ARG A 64 1.48 -4.46 -11.30
CA ARG A 64 1.94 -4.12 -12.65
C ARG A 64 0.86 -3.34 -13.42
N LYS A 65 -0.38 -3.79 -13.36
CA LYS A 65 -1.50 -3.07 -13.98
C LYS A 65 -1.64 -1.64 -13.44
N LYS A 66 -1.45 -1.43 -12.13
CA LYS A 66 -1.50 -0.08 -11.55
C LYS A 66 -0.34 0.82 -12.00
N ILE A 67 0.84 0.24 -12.20
CA ILE A 67 1.99 0.95 -12.78
C ILE A 67 1.68 1.35 -14.23
N ASP A 68 1.14 0.43 -15.03
CA ASP A 68 0.78 0.70 -16.42
C ASP A 68 -0.31 1.79 -16.51
N ASP A 69 -1.34 1.72 -15.64
CA ASP A 69 -2.42 2.73 -15.59
C ASP A 69 -1.92 4.12 -15.14
N GLU A 70 -0.95 4.18 -14.22
CA GLU A 70 -0.45 5.45 -13.64
C GLU A 70 0.59 6.12 -14.53
N PHE A 71 1.42 5.32 -15.21
CA PHE A 71 2.58 5.80 -15.97
C PHE A 71 2.53 5.43 -17.45
N SER A 72 1.32 5.32 -18.02
CA SER A 72 1.10 4.80 -19.38
C SER A 72 2.04 5.36 -20.43
N ASP A 73 2.19 6.70 -20.48
CA ASP A 73 2.94 7.43 -21.49
C ASP A 73 4.23 8.07 -20.97
N GLU A 74 4.47 8.01 -19.66
CA GLU A 74 5.63 8.65 -19.04
C GLU A 74 6.84 7.73 -18.93
N LEU A 75 6.59 6.43 -18.73
CA LEU A 75 7.64 5.43 -18.52
C LEU A 75 7.68 4.43 -19.67
N SER A 76 8.89 4.11 -20.10
CA SER A 76 9.13 2.99 -21.00
C SER A 76 8.75 1.66 -20.35
N GLU A 77 8.50 0.62 -21.16
CA GLU A 77 8.22 -0.73 -20.66
C GLU A 77 9.35 -1.30 -19.79
N GLY A 78 10.59 -0.89 -20.07
CA GLY A 78 11.76 -1.21 -19.24
C GLY A 78 11.65 -0.59 -17.85
N GLU A 79 11.38 0.72 -17.76
CA GLU A 79 11.24 1.43 -16.48
C GLU A 79 10.04 0.95 -15.67
N LYS A 80 8.92 0.62 -16.30
CA LYS A 80 7.76 0.03 -15.64
C LYS A 80 8.10 -1.33 -15.03
N ARG A 81 8.88 -2.17 -15.75
CA ARG A 81 9.38 -3.45 -15.20
C ARG A 81 10.34 -3.24 -14.03
N GLU A 82 11.24 -2.27 -14.12
CA GLU A 82 12.17 -1.92 -13.05
C GLU A 82 11.41 -1.48 -11.79
N LEU A 83 10.41 -0.60 -11.94
CA LEU A 83 9.57 -0.17 -10.83
C LEU A 83 8.77 -1.33 -10.24
N ALA A 84 8.21 -2.21 -11.07
CA ALA A 84 7.51 -3.40 -10.59
C ALA A 84 8.45 -4.33 -9.80
N THR A 85 9.67 -4.56 -10.31
CA THR A 85 10.69 -5.37 -9.62
C THR A 85 11.07 -4.76 -8.28
N LEU A 86 11.23 -3.43 -8.21
CA LEU A 86 11.48 -2.73 -6.96
C LEU A 86 10.35 -2.96 -5.95
N VAL A 87 9.11 -2.92 -6.40
CA VAL A 87 7.96 -3.17 -5.50
C VAL A 87 7.91 -4.61 -5.02
N TYR A 88 8.25 -5.58 -5.87
CA TYR A 88 8.18 -7.01 -5.51
C TYR A 88 9.33 -7.44 -4.61
N TYR A 89 10.53 -6.94 -4.86
CA TYR A 89 11.79 -7.32 -4.23
C TYR A 89 12.61 -6.07 -3.85
N PRO A 90 12.10 -5.26 -2.89
CA PRO A 90 12.69 -3.95 -2.61
C PRO A 90 14.12 -4.05 -2.04
N GLU A 91 14.38 -5.01 -1.17
CA GLU A 91 15.68 -5.16 -0.53
C GLU A 91 16.75 -5.51 -1.57
N GLU A 92 16.50 -6.55 -2.36
CA GLU A 92 17.41 -7.04 -3.41
C GLU A 92 17.65 -5.97 -4.49
N LYS A 93 16.58 -5.27 -4.88
CA LYS A 93 16.69 -4.21 -5.89
C LYS A 93 17.45 -2.99 -5.39
N LEU A 94 17.32 -2.65 -4.12
CA LEU A 94 18.08 -1.57 -3.48
C LEU A 94 19.57 -1.88 -3.41
N GLU A 95 19.97 -3.11 -3.08
CA GLU A 95 21.37 -3.53 -3.05
C GLU A 95 22.01 -3.41 -4.44
N ILE A 96 21.31 -3.89 -5.48
CA ILE A 96 21.76 -3.78 -6.87
C ILE A 96 21.89 -2.30 -7.27
N ALA A 97 20.86 -1.50 -7.00
CA ALA A 97 20.86 -0.09 -7.37
C ALA A 97 21.97 0.71 -6.67
N GLU A 98 22.25 0.43 -5.41
CA GLU A 98 23.34 1.08 -4.67
C GLU A 98 24.72 0.78 -5.28
N SER A 99 24.91 -0.43 -5.84
CA SER A 99 26.15 -0.82 -6.49
C SER A 99 26.30 -0.28 -7.90
N GLU A 100 25.20 -0.09 -8.64
CA GLU A 100 25.20 0.24 -10.05
C GLU A 100 25.00 1.74 -10.36
N LYS A 101 24.27 2.46 -9.49
CA LYS A 101 23.90 3.86 -9.77
C LYS A 101 25.01 4.83 -9.34
N SER A 102 25.46 5.66 -10.25
CA SER A 102 26.46 6.69 -9.98
C SER A 102 25.98 7.77 -8.99
N ASP A 103 24.68 8.07 -8.99
CA ASP A 103 24.00 8.94 -8.02
C ASP A 103 22.81 8.20 -7.44
N PHE A 104 23.09 7.45 -6.37
CA PHE A 104 22.09 6.64 -5.68
C PHE A 104 21.04 7.49 -4.96
N ASP A 105 21.44 8.67 -4.43
CA ASP A 105 20.52 9.58 -3.76
C ASP A 105 19.49 10.17 -4.73
N ALA A 106 19.91 10.59 -5.91
CA ALA A 106 19.00 11.06 -6.96
C ALA A 106 18.08 9.93 -7.45
N TRP A 107 18.60 8.71 -7.59
CA TRP A 107 17.79 7.53 -7.92
C TRP A 107 16.74 7.25 -6.83
N CYS A 108 17.12 7.23 -5.56
CA CYS A 108 16.18 7.05 -4.45
C CYS A 108 15.08 8.10 -4.46
N ARG A 109 15.43 9.38 -4.63
CA ARG A 109 14.45 10.47 -4.73
C ARG A 109 13.45 10.24 -5.85
N LYS A 110 13.92 9.85 -7.03
CA LYS A 110 13.08 9.56 -8.20
C LYS A 110 12.13 8.38 -7.90
N GLU A 111 12.64 7.30 -7.34
CA GLU A 111 11.81 6.12 -7.06
C GLU A 111 10.81 6.38 -5.91
N ILE A 112 11.15 7.16 -4.89
CA ILE A 112 10.18 7.57 -3.85
C ILE A 112 9.00 8.32 -4.48
N LEU A 113 9.26 9.27 -5.39
CA LEU A 113 8.19 10.01 -6.08
C LEU A 113 7.29 9.09 -6.91
N ARG A 114 7.88 8.12 -7.62
CA ARG A 114 7.12 7.10 -8.38
C ARG A 114 6.27 6.23 -7.44
N LEU A 115 6.84 5.79 -6.33
CA LEU A 115 6.16 4.97 -5.33
C LEU A 115 5.01 5.72 -4.65
N ILE A 116 5.15 7.01 -4.37
CA ILE A 116 4.08 7.85 -3.85
C ILE A 116 2.90 7.86 -4.82
N ARG A 117 3.13 8.17 -6.11
CA ARG A 117 2.08 8.22 -7.13
C ARG A 117 1.38 6.87 -7.29
N MET A 118 2.16 5.80 -7.44
CA MET A 118 1.63 4.44 -7.54
C MET A 118 0.81 4.05 -6.31
N THR A 119 1.30 4.35 -5.09
CA THR A 119 0.60 4.02 -3.85
C THR A 119 -0.70 4.80 -3.73
N ARG A 120 -0.74 6.07 -4.10
CA ARG A 120 -1.99 6.86 -4.20
C ARG A 120 -3.00 6.20 -5.14
N ARG A 121 -2.53 5.72 -6.29
CA ARG A 121 -3.38 5.03 -7.27
C ARG A 121 -3.94 3.73 -6.70
N ILE A 122 -3.13 2.94 -5.99
CA ILE A 122 -3.58 1.71 -5.30
C ILE A 122 -4.58 2.05 -4.19
N ALA A 123 -4.28 3.09 -3.39
CA ALA A 123 -5.06 3.49 -2.23
C ALA A 123 -6.37 4.19 -2.57
N SER A 124 -6.56 4.66 -3.80
CA SER A 124 -7.72 5.48 -4.21
C SER A 124 -9.09 4.83 -3.96
N LYS A 125 -9.13 3.50 -3.84
CA LYS A 125 -10.36 2.72 -3.56
C LYS A 125 -10.64 2.55 -2.06
N TYR A 126 -9.77 3.02 -1.18
CA TYR A 126 -9.89 2.82 0.26
C TYR A 126 -10.27 4.11 0.99
N SER A 127 -10.85 3.95 2.18
CA SER A 127 -11.05 5.08 3.09
C SER A 127 -9.72 5.57 3.66
N LYS A 128 -9.67 6.83 4.09
CA LYS A 128 -8.47 7.39 4.76
C LYS A 128 -8.09 6.59 6.01
N ASP A 129 -9.08 6.15 6.81
CA ASP A 129 -8.82 5.33 8.00
C ASP A 129 -8.15 3.99 7.65
N LYS A 130 -8.61 3.33 6.55
CA LYS A 130 -7.99 2.08 6.12
C LYS A 130 -6.57 2.28 5.65
N LEU A 131 -6.30 3.37 4.92
CA LEU A 131 -4.96 3.74 4.52
C LEU A 131 -4.08 4.02 5.74
N LYS A 132 -4.54 4.87 6.66
CA LYS A 132 -3.81 5.23 7.88
C LYS A 132 -3.44 4.00 8.71
N ASN A 133 -4.39 3.09 8.95
CA ASN A 133 -4.15 1.84 9.68
C ASN A 133 -3.21 0.86 8.96
N ALA A 134 -2.92 1.08 7.69
CA ALA A 134 -1.98 0.28 6.92
C ALA A 134 -0.55 0.85 6.93
N LEU A 135 -0.37 2.11 7.36
CA LEU A 135 0.94 2.75 7.43
C LEU A 135 1.82 2.10 8.50
N PRO A 136 3.14 1.97 8.26
CA PRO A 136 4.07 1.52 9.29
C PRO A 136 4.23 2.61 10.35
N ALA A 137 4.17 2.22 11.64
CA ALA A 137 4.22 3.16 12.76
C ALA A 137 5.48 4.05 12.75
N GLU A 138 6.61 3.50 12.28
CA GLU A 138 7.89 4.19 12.22
C GLU A 138 7.87 5.41 11.29
N PHE A 139 7.11 5.33 10.17
CA PHE A 139 7.05 6.36 9.14
C PHE A 139 5.62 6.89 8.90
N GLU A 140 4.69 6.62 9.83
CA GLU A 140 3.27 6.97 9.67
C GLU A 140 3.09 8.43 9.25
N TYR A 141 3.65 9.35 10.02
CA TYR A 141 3.54 10.78 9.76
C TYR A 141 4.08 11.18 8.37
N ILE A 142 5.30 10.74 8.06
CA ILE A 142 5.97 11.10 6.80
C ILE A 142 5.18 10.56 5.59
N MET A 143 4.77 9.30 5.67
CA MET A 143 4.04 8.65 4.58
C MET A 143 2.62 9.21 4.44
N GLU A 144 1.95 9.56 5.55
CA GLU A 144 0.63 10.19 5.51
C GLU A 144 0.73 11.56 4.81
N GLU A 145 1.71 12.40 5.17
CA GLU A 145 1.95 13.69 4.51
C GLU A 145 2.21 13.51 3.00
N LEU A 146 3.14 12.64 2.65
CA LEU A 146 3.50 12.39 1.24
C LEU A 146 2.34 11.80 0.42
N LEU A 147 1.46 11.01 1.02
CA LEU A 147 0.31 10.41 0.33
C LEU A 147 -0.89 11.35 0.22
N THR A 148 -1.05 12.30 1.12
CA THR A 148 -2.20 13.23 1.12
C THR A 148 -1.97 14.49 0.30
N GLU A 149 -0.74 14.74 -0.16
CA GLU A 149 -0.43 15.87 -1.04
C GLU A 149 -1.32 15.86 -2.28
N LYS A 150 -1.91 17.01 -2.54
CA LYS A 150 -2.53 17.31 -3.83
C LYS A 150 -1.53 18.16 -4.61
N ALA A 151 -1.06 17.63 -5.73
CA ALA A 151 -0.13 18.34 -6.65
C ALA A 151 -0.68 19.72 -7.12
N GLU A 152 -1.96 19.98 -6.87
CA GLU A 152 -2.70 21.17 -7.24
C GLU A 152 -2.57 22.34 -6.23
N ILE A 153 -1.85 22.14 -5.10
CA ILE A 153 -1.65 23.19 -4.09
C ILE A 153 -0.20 23.70 -4.15
N PRO A 154 0.09 24.79 -4.86
CA PRO A 154 1.46 25.29 -5.08
C PRO A 154 2.22 25.66 -3.80
N ASP A 155 1.47 26.10 -2.76
CA ASP A 155 2.04 26.68 -1.54
C ASP A 155 2.77 25.66 -0.65
N LYS A 156 2.60 24.34 -0.90
CA LYS A 156 3.23 23.29 -0.10
C LYS A 156 4.40 22.59 -0.80
N GLU A 157 4.74 22.98 -2.02
CA GLU A 157 5.82 22.33 -2.78
C GLU A 157 7.16 22.37 -2.03
N ALA A 158 7.51 23.53 -1.45
CA ALA A 158 8.73 23.67 -0.67
C ALA A 158 8.76 22.74 0.56
N TYR A 159 7.62 22.56 1.22
CA TYR A 159 7.48 21.66 2.37
C TYR A 159 7.71 20.19 1.98
N TYR A 160 7.10 19.73 0.91
CA TYR A 160 7.28 18.35 0.44
C TYR A 160 8.68 18.08 -0.09
N ASN A 161 9.26 19.05 -0.81
CA ASN A 161 10.64 18.98 -1.25
C ASN A 161 11.60 18.89 -0.05
N GLU A 162 11.31 19.59 1.06
CA GLU A 162 12.12 19.49 2.27
C GLU A 162 11.98 18.13 2.95
N ILE A 163 10.77 17.54 3.00
CA ILE A 163 10.61 16.16 3.50
C ILE A 163 11.49 15.20 2.70
N LEU A 164 11.42 15.24 1.36
CA LEU A 164 12.23 14.38 0.49
C LEU A 164 13.73 14.61 0.70
N ARG A 165 14.15 15.87 0.82
CA ARG A 165 15.54 16.21 1.12
C ARG A 165 16.00 15.67 2.48
N ALA A 166 15.16 15.79 3.50
CA ALA A 166 15.46 15.29 4.85
C ALA A 166 15.55 13.76 4.89
N ILE A 167 14.70 13.04 4.15
CA ILE A 167 14.77 11.58 4.00
C ILE A 167 16.15 11.17 3.45
N ILE A 168 16.62 11.82 2.40
CA ILE A 168 17.95 11.54 1.82
C ILE A 168 19.06 11.90 2.81
N LYS A 169 19.02 13.12 3.38
CA LYS A 169 20.05 13.61 4.30
C LYS A 169 20.18 12.74 5.56
N THR A 170 19.09 12.18 6.05
CA THR A 170 19.08 11.29 7.22
C THR A 170 19.41 9.84 6.88
N ARG A 171 19.68 9.53 5.60
CA ARG A 171 19.94 8.18 5.08
C ARG A 171 18.82 7.19 5.31
N ARG A 172 17.56 7.67 5.31
CA ARG A 172 16.36 6.84 5.48
C ARG A 172 15.63 6.53 4.17
N ALA A 173 16.26 6.84 3.05
CA ALA A 173 15.65 6.62 1.73
C ALA A 173 15.34 5.14 1.47
N LYS A 174 16.25 4.22 1.82
CA LYS A 174 16.03 2.78 1.67
C LYS A 174 14.83 2.31 2.50
N ASP A 175 14.77 2.70 3.77
CA ASP A 175 13.69 2.30 4.69
C ASP A 175 12.33 2.82 4.20
N ILE A 176 12.28 4.05 3.70
CA ILE A 176 11.08 4.65 3.13
C ILE A 176 10.64 3.94 1.84
N ILE A 177 11.58 3.61 0.94
CA ILE A 177 11.29 2.84 -0.28
C ILE A 177 10.70 1.48 0.08
N VAL A 178 11.34 0.72 0.99
CA VAL A 178 10.84 -0.58 1.45
C VAL A 178 9.43 -0.42 2.05
N SER A 179 9.22 0.60 2.88
CA SER A 179 7.91 0.87 3.50
C SER A 179 6.81 1.15 2.47
N PHE A 180 7.09 1.96 1.43
CA PHE A 180 6.16 2.18 0.33
C PHE A 180 5.88 0.90 -0.47
N CYS A 181 6.90 0.10 -0.77
CA CYS A 181 6.73 -1.17 -1.47
C CYS A 181 5.86 -2.14 -0.66
N ARG A 182 6.11 -2.29 0.63
CA ARG A 182 5.31 -3.14 1.53
C ARG A 182 3.87 -2.64 1.64
N LEU A 183 3.67 -1.32 1.74
CA LEU A 183 2.34 -0.72 1.75
C LEU A 183 1.59 -1.00 0.42
N ALA A 184 2.26 -0.84 -0.70
CA ALA A 184 1.69 -1.14 -2.01
C ALA A 184 1.29 -2.61 -2.15
N GLN A 185 2.15 -3.55 -1.76
CA GLN A 185 1.85 -4.98 -1.72
C GLN A 185 0.63 -5.27 -0.84
N ARG A 186 0.58 -4.71 0.38
CA ARG A 186 -0.52 -4.90 1.34
C ARG A 186 -1.86 -4.37 0.83
N LEU A 187 -1.86 -3.25 0.09
CA LEU A 187 -3.07 -2.60 -0.41
C LEU A 187 -3.51 -3.09 -1.79
N ALA A 188 -2.62 -3.75 -2.53
CA ALA A 188 -2.91 -4.21 -3.89
C ALA A 188 -4.04 -5.24 -3.93
N VAL A 189 -4.06 -6.14 -2.95
CA VAL A 189 -5.06 -7.20 -2.78
C VAL A 189 -5.75 -7.04 -1.45
N GLU A 190 -7.08 -6.99 -1.46
CA GLU A 190 -7.87 -6.85 -0.23
C GLU A 190 -8.19 -8.20 0.40
N ARG A 191 -8.46 -9.20 -0.42
CA ARG A 191 -8.77 -10.56 0.01
C ARG A 191 -8.06 -11.57 -0.87
N LEU A 192 -7.51 -12.59 -0.24
CA LEU A 192 -6.96 -13.76 -0.89
C LEU A 192 -7.84 -14.97 -0.53
N HIS A 193 -8.31 -15.66 -1.55
CA HIS A 193 -9.06 -16.91 -1.43
C HIS A 193 -8.18 -18.04 -1.94
N VAL A 194 -7.88 -19.00 -1.07
CA VAL A 194 -7.18 -20.23 -1.46
C VAL A 194 -8.24 -21.33 -1.60
N ILE A 195 -8.38 -21.87 -2.80
CA ILE A 195 -9.38 -22.86 -3.17
C ILE A 195 -8.72 -24.11 -3.75
N GLY A 196 -7.98 -24.83 -3.01
CA GLY A 196 -7.30 -26.05 -3.51
C GLY A 196 -6.31 -26.58 -2.50
N ASP A 197 -5.44 -27.46 -2.95
CA ASP A 197 -4.48 -28.12 -2.10
C ASP A 197 -3.33 -27.19 -1.71
N ILE A 198 -3.12 -27.04 -0.40
CA ILE A 198 -2.06 -26.20 0.14
C ILE A 198 -0.78 -27.00 0.35
N TYR A 199 -0.93 -28.21 0.89
CA TYR A 199 0.18 -29.08 1.29
C TYR A 199 0.05 -30.45 0.63
N ASP A 200 0.87 -30.88 -0.28
CA ASP A 200 0.93 -32.28 -0.69
C ASP A 200 2.15 -32.65 -1.54
N ARG A 201 2.91 -31.68 -2.08
CA ARG A 201 4.01 -32.01 -3.02
C ARG A 201 5.29 -31.22 -2.83
N GLY A 202 5.22 -29.94 -2.55
CA GLY A 202 6.38 -29.05 -2.50
C GLY A 202 7.17 -29.12 -1.19
N ALA A 203 8.39 -28.60 -1.22
CA ALA A 203 9.30 -28.61 -0.07
C ALA A 203 8.94 -27.56 1.00
N GLY A 204 8.01 -26.64 0.74
CA GLY A 204 7.59 -25.55 1.61
C GLY A 204 6.32 -25.82 2.40
N ALA A 205 5.92 -27.07 2.56
CA ALA A 205 4.72 -27.48 3.30
C ALA A 205 4.95 -27.52 4.82
#